data_3054dbafa6f0335a779fc099d335b9e2
#
_entry.id   3054dbafa6f0335a779fc099d335b9e2
#
_cell.length_a   1.000
_cell.length_b   1.000
_cell.length_c   1.000
_cell.angle_alpha   90.00
_cell.angle_beta   90.00
_cell.angle_gamma   90.00
#
_symmetry.space_group_name_H-M   'P 1'
#
loop_
_entity.id
_entity.type
_entity.pdbx_description
1 polymer ?
#
loop_
_entity_poly.entity_id
_entity_poly.type
_entity_poly.pdbx_seq_one_letter_code
_entity_poly.pdbx_strand_id
1 'polypeptide(L)'
;KEYTLDSSNLVICDGVKPVAIAGVMGGLNSEIRDNTSEVMFECAKFARDNVRKTSRALGLISDASSRYSKGVDEYATVMAIDRALHLIEELGCGKVSSTRVDANTGNSVEPREMKVSTAKVNGVLGIEVPTEEIIRILTNLNFAPVVNGDELTLQIPAYREDMESYPD
;
A
#
# COMPACT_ATOMS: atom_id res chain seq x y z
N LYS A 1 11.68 -15.69 -18.82
CA LYS A 1 12.16 -14.62 -19.70
C LYS A 1 13.21 -13.80 -18.99
N GLU A 2 14.26 -13.38 -19.69
CA GLU A 2 15.32 -12.53 -19.16
C GLU A 2 15.00 -11.06 -19.41
N TYR A 3 15.31 -10.21 -18.44
CA TYR A 3 15.10 -8.77 -18.51
C TYR A 3 16.37 -8.03 -18.11
N THR A 4 16.70 -7.00 -18.84
CA THR A 4 17.80 -6.10 -18.50
C THR A 4 17.24 -4.97 -17.63
N LEU A 5 17.79 -4.80 -16.45
CA LEU A 5 17.42 -3.77 -15.49
C LEU A 5 18.44 -2.64 -15.51
N ASP A 6 18.01 -1.45 -15.15
CA ASP A 6 18.86 -0.27 -14.99
C ASP A 6 18.74 0.32 -13.57
N SER A 7 19.46 1.40 -13.30
CA SER A 7 19.49 2.05 -11.98
C SER A 7 18.16 2.66 -11.52
N SER A 8 17.16 2.75 -12.40
CA SER A 8 15.82 3.23 -12.05
C SER A 8 14.91 2.13 -11.51
N ASN A 9 15.28 0.86 -11.67
CA ASN A 9 14.48 -0.27 -11.24
C ASN A 9 14.82 -0.66 -9.80
N LEU A 10 13.82 -0.68 -8.94
CA LEU A 10 13.99 -1.14 -7.56
C LEU A 10 14.00 -2.67 -7.53
N VAL A 11 14.99 -3.24 -6.87
CA VAL A 11 15.13 -4.69 -6.71
C VAL A 11 15.28 -5.07 -5.24
N ILE A 12 14.81 -6.26 -4.91
CA ILE A 12 15.06 -6.91 -3.63
C ILE A 12 16.26 -7.82 -3.80
N CYS A 13 17.21 -7.75 -2.88
CA CYS A 13 18.45 -8.52 -2.93
C CYS A 13 18.57 -9.40 -1.68
N ASP A 14 19.23 -10.55 -1.85
CA ASP A 14 19.60 -11.46 -0.74
C ASP A 14 20.94 -11.10 -0.07
N GLY A 15 21.47 -9.91 -0.36
CA GLY A 15 22.79 -9.44 0.07
C GLY A 15 23.91 -9.74 -0.92
N VAL A 16 23.69 -10.59 -1.90
CA VAL A 16 24.66 -10.94 -2.94
C VAL A 16 24.15 -10.58 -4.33
N LYS A 17 22.89 -10.87 -4.61
CA LYS A 17 22.28 -10.72 -5.94
C LYS A 17 20.81 -10.34 -5.83
N PRO A 18 20.24 -9.75 -6.91
CA PRO A 18 18.81 -9.52 -7.02
C PRO A 18 18.02 -10.83 -7.00
N VAL A 19 16.92 -10.84 -6.24
CA VAL A 19 15.98 -11.98 -6.13
C VAL A 19 14.57 -11.63 -6.57
N ALA A 20 14.24 -10.36 -6.66
CA ALA A 20 12.95 -9.90 -7.17
C ALA A 20 13.04 -8.47 -7.73
N ILE A 21 12.15 -8.15 -8.66
CA ILE A 21 11.83 -6.77 -9.04
C ILE A 21 10.73 -6.32 -8.09
N ALA A 22 11.06 -5.36 -7.23
CA ALA A 22 10.22 -4.94 -6.11
C ALA A 22 8.80 -4.52 -6.55
N GLY A 23 7.81 -5.17 -5.99
CA GLY A 23 6.40 -4.93 -6.30
C GLY A 23 5.95 -5.32 -7.71
N VAL A 24 6.79 -6.00 -8.50
CA VAL A 24 6.49 -6.39 -9.89
C VAL A 24 6.54 -7.89 -10.07
N MET A 25 7.71 -8.51 -9.87
CA MET A 25 7.90 -9.93 -10.17
C MET A 25 9.05 -10.55 -9.39
N GLY A 26 8.82 -11.74 -8.85
CA GLY A 26 9.87 -12.57 -8.25
C GLY A 26 10.88 -13.07 -9.29
N GLY A 27 12.10 -13.32 -8.85
CA GLY A 27 13.16 -13.86 -9.70
C GLY A 27 13.10 -15.38 -9.81
N LEU A 28 13.51 -15.93 -10.95
CA LEU A 28 13.63 -17.38 -11.16
C LEU A 28 14.57 -18.04 -10.14
N ASN A 29 15.56 -17.30 -9.66
CA ASN A 29 16.57 -17.78 -8.70
C ASN A 29 16.06 -17.84 -7.25
N SER A 30 14.88 -17.29 -6.95
CA SER A 30 14.23 -17.31 -5.64
C SER A 30 12.87 -18.03 -5.66
N GLU A 31 12.55 -18.70 -6.76
CA GLU A 31 11.32 -19.46 -6.92
C GLU A 31 11.26 -20.65 -5.95
N ILE A 32 10.08 -20.90 -5.38
CA ILE A 32 9.83 -22.07 -4.53
C ILE A 32 9.88 -23.34 -5.37
N ARG A 33 10.60 -24.36 -4.86
CA ARG A 33 10.80 -25.65 -5.50
C ARG A 33 10.48 -26.77 -4.53
N ASP A 34 10.41 -28.01 -5.03
CA ASP A 34 10.08 -29.21 -4.22
C ASP A 34 11.01 -29.42 -3.03
N ASN A 35 12.25 -28.94 -3.11
CA ASN A 35 13.24 -29.03 -2.03
C ASN A 35 13.33 -27.75 -1.17
N THR A 36 12.44 -26.79 -1.32
CA THR A 36 12.42 -25.60 -0.49
C THR A 36 11.93 -25.94 0.91
N SER A 37 12.78 -25.74 1.91
CA SER A 37 12.49 -26.02 3.32
C SER A 37 12.27 -24.77 4.16
N GLU A 38 12.77 -23.62 3.70
CA GLU A 38 12.64 -22.34 4.39
C GLU A 38 12.20 -21.26 3.41
N VAL A 39 11.30 -20.39 3.86
CA VAL A 39 10.82 -19.26 3.08
C VAL A 39 10.83 -17.99 3.94
N MET A 40 11.13 -16.87 3.32
CA MET A 40 11.01 -15.56 3.93
C MET A 40 9.83 -14.82 3.28
N PHE A 41 8.88 -14.41 4.10
CA PHE A 41 7.77 -13.56 3.65
C PHE A 41 8.22 -12.11 3.62
N GLU A 42 8.01 -11.46 2.50
CA GLU A 42 8.12 -10.02 2.35
C GLU A 42 6.72 -9.41 2.42
N CYS A 43 6.57 -8.37 3.24
CA CYS A 43 5.40 -7.53 3.25
C CYS A 43 5.86 -6.07 3.32
N ALA A 44 5.70 -5.36 2.23
CA ALA A 44 6.34 -4.05 2.06
C ALA A 44 5.41 -3.03 1.41
N LYS A 45 5.79 -1.78 1.51
CA LYS A 45 5.28 -0.68 0.67
C LYS A 45 6.41 -0.22 -0.24
N PHE A 46 6.14 -0.06 -1.51
CA PHE A 46 7.06 0.49 -2.51
C PHE A 46 6.51 1.81 -3.08
N ALA A 47 7.40 2.68 -3.53
CA ALA A 47 7.00 3.89 -4.22
C ALA A 47 6.19 3.56 -5.48
N ARG A 48 4.90 3.90 -5.48
CA ARG A 48 3.93 3.57 -6.55
C ARG A 48 4.41 3.94 -7.95
N ASP A 49 5.06 5.10 -8.07
CA ASP A 49 5.54 5.60 -9.35
C ASP A 49 6.73 4.79 -9.89
N ASN A 50 7.60 4.29 -9.01
CA ASN A 50 8.70 3.41 -9.40
C ASN A 50 8.15 2.07 -9.92
N VAL A 51 7.26 1.43 -9.18
CA VAL A 51 6.61 0.17 -9.59
C VAL A 51 5.90 0.35 -10.94
N ARG A 52 5.14 1.43 -11.10
CA ARG A 52 4.41 1.74 -12.33
C ARG A 52 5.33 1.93 -13.54
N LYS A 53 6.41 2.70 -13.36
CA LYS A 53 7.41 2.94 -14.44
C LYS A 53 8.10 1.64 -14.81
N THR A 54 8.59 0.89 -13.83
CA THR A 54 9.29 -0.39 -14.03
C THR A 54 8.39 -1.42 -14.73
N SER A 55 7.18 -1.62 -14.24
CA SER A 55 6.21 -2.55 -14.83
C SER A 55 5.93 -2.24 -16.29
N ARG A 56 5.72 -0.96 -16.63
CA ARG A 56 5.47 -0.52 -18.00
C ARG A 56 6.69 -0.66 -18.90
N ALA A 57 7.87 -0.24 -18.44
CA ALA A 57 9.11 -0.30 -19.21
C ALA A 57 9.48 -1.74 -19.56
N LEU A 58 9.27 -2.68 -18.65
CA LEU A 58 9.56 -4.10 -18.87
C LEU A 58 8.41 -4.87 -19.52
N GLY A 59 7.24 -4.26 -19.67
CA GLY A 59 6.03 -4.95 -20.15
C GLY A 59 5.59 -6.08 -19.23
N LEU A 60 5.88 -5.97 -17.91
CA LEU A 60 5.53 -6.93 -16.87
C LEU A 60 4.32 -6.44 -16.07
N ILE A 61 3.16 -7.01 -16.34
CA ILE A 61 1.94 -6.73 -15.59
C ILE A 61 1.64 -7.96 -14.73
N SER A 62 1.62 -7.76 -13.41
CA SER A 62 1.24 -8.77 -12.43
C SER A 62 0.18 -8.21 -11.47
N ASP A 63 -0.45 -9.07 -10.66
CA ASP A 63 -1.34 -8.63 -9.60
C ASP A 63 -0.63 -7.72 -8.60
N ALA A 64 0.63 -8.01 -8.28
CA ALA A 64 1.48 -7.17 -7.46
C ALA A 64 1.64 -5.78 -8.07
N SER A 65 2.13 -5.69 -9.31
CA SER A 65 2.34 -4.40 -9.99
C SER A 65 1.05 -3.60 -10.16
N SER A 66 -0.07 -4.27 -10.38
CA SER A 66 -1.39 -3.65 -10.48
C SER A 66 -1.87 -3.02 -9.17
N ARG A 67 -1.51 -3.62 -8.02
CA ARG A 67 -1.83 -3.10 -6.68
C ARG A 67 -0.84 -2.04 -6.24
N TYR A 68 0.45 -2.32 -6.27
CA TYR A 68 1.49 -1.39 -5.82
C TYR A 68 1.55 -0.10 -6.64
N SER A 69 1.23 -0.14 -7.94
CA SER A 69 1.19 1.06 -8.78
C SER A 69 0.05 2.03 -8.43
N LYS A 70 -0.93 1.58 -7.66
CA LYS A 70 -2.03 2.42 -7.13
C LYS A 70 -1.77 2.95 -5.72
N GLY A 71 -0.78 2.38 -5.05
CA GLY A 71 -0.48 2.61 -3.64
C GLY A 71 -1.03 1.50 -2.75
N VAL A 72 -0.30 1.20 -1.69
CA VAL A 72 -0.63 0.21 -0.67
C VAL A 72 -0.51 0.86 0.69
N ASP A 73 -1.47 0.56 1.57
CA ASP A 73 -1.46 1.04 2.95
C ASP A 73 -0.21 0.53 3.69
N GLU A 74 0.57 1.45 4.21
CA GLU A 74 1.80 1.16 4.95
C GLU A 74 1.50 0.45 6.28
N TYR A 75 0.45 0.87 6.97
CA TYR A 75 0.08 0.27 8.25
C TYR A 75 -0.48 -1.15 8.12
N ALA A 76 -1.05 -1.47 6.97
CA ALA A 76 -1.58 -2.81 6.71
C ALA A 76 -0.48 -3.87 6.54
N THR A 77 0.78 -3.48 6.31
CA THR A 77 1.88 -4.44 6.08
C THR A 77 2.09 -5.37 7.28
N VAL A 78 2.10 -4.83 8.49
CA VAL A 78 2.27 -5.63 9.72
C VAL A 78 1.10 -6.58 9.92
N MET A 79 -0.13 -6.07 9.77
CA MET A 79 -1.34 -6.89 9.91
C MET A 79 -1.39 -8.01 8.86
N ALA A 80 -0.99 -7.70 7.63
CA ALA A 80 -1.00 -8.66 6.53
C ALA A 80 0.01 -9.79 6.74
N ILE A 81 1.23 -9.46 7.19
CA ILE A 81 2.24 -10.50 7.47
C ILE A 81 1.84 -11.34 8.68
N ASP A 82 1.33 -10.73 9.74
CA ASP A 82 0.86 -11.47 10.92
C ASP A 82 -0.28 -12.42 10.55
N ARG A 83 -1.21 -11.99 9.69
CA ARG A 83 -2.29 -12.87 9.20
C ARG A 83 -1.75 -14.00 8.32
N ALA A 84 -0.79 -13.74 7.46
CA ALA A 84 -0.18 -14.77 6.62
C ALA A 84 0.53 -15.83 7.46
N LEU A 85 1.31 -15.40 8.45
CA LEU A 85 2.02 -16.29 9.37
C LEU A 85 1.06 -17.12 10.23
N HIS A 86 -0.01 -16.50 10.75
CA HIS A 86 -1.07 -17.20 11.47
C HIS A 86 -1.71 -18.31 10.62
N LEU A 87 -1.98 -18.03 9.34
CA LEU A 87 -2.54 -19.05 8.44
C LEU A 87 -1.57 -20.21 8.17
N ILE A 88 -0.26 -19.96 8.12
CA ILE A 88 0.76 -21.02 7.99
C ILE A 88 0.67 -22.01 9.16
N GLU A 89 0.53 -21.48 10.38
CA GLU A 89 0.41 -22.32 11.58
C GLU A 89 -0.96 -23.01 11.65
N GLU A 90 -2.05 -22.28 11.41
CA GLU A 90 -3.41 -22.82 11.44
C GLU A 90 -3.60 -23.98 10.45
N LEU A 91 -3.03 -23.85 9.25
CA LEU A 91 -3.12 -24.87 8.20
C LEU A 91 -2.06 -25.96 8.34
N GLY A 92 -1.15 -25.85 9.30
CA GLY A 92 -0.08 -26.83 9.51
C GLY A 92 0.95 -26.90 8.37
N CYS A 93 1.07 -25.81 7.58
CA CYS A 93 1.97 -25.77 6.42
C CYS A 93 3.44 -25.56 6.80
N GLY A 94 3.72 -25.09 8.00
CA GLY A 94 5.07 -24.81 8.45
C GLY A 94 5.14 -24.34 9.90
N LYS A 95 6.36 -24.00 10.33
CA LYS A 95 6.64 -23.40 11.64
C LYS A 95 7.11 -21.97 11.42
N VAL A 96 6.51 -21.03 12.13
CA VAL A 96 6.88 -19.62 12.07
C VAL A 96 8.08 -19.36 13.00
N SER A 97 9.10 -18.68 12.47
CA SER A 97 10.21 -18.17 13.27
C SER A 97 9.76 -16.96 14.11
N SER A 98 10.34 -16.83 15.31
CA SER A 98 10.15 -15.62 16.13
C SER A 98 10.94 -14.40 15.62
N THR A 99 11.79 -14.58 14.62
CA THR A 99 12.64 -13.53 14.08
C THR A 99 11.90 -12.74 13.01
N ARG A 100 11.83 -11.42 13.20
CA ARG A 100 11.29 -10.46 12.21
C ARG A 100 12.33 -9.38 11.94
N VAL A 101 12.46 -9.00 10.69
CA VAL A 101 13.23 -7.81 10.28
C VAL A 101 12.24 -6.77 9.82
N ASP A 102 12.32 -5.58 10.38
CA ASP A 102 11.54 -4.42 9.98
C ASP A 102 12.51 -3.32 9.55
N ALA A 103 12.47 -2.98 8.27
CA ALA A 103 13.33 -1.97 7.67
C ALA A 103 12.46 -0.83 7.11
N ASN A 104 12.59 0.34 7.72
CA ASN A 104 11.90 1.55 7.28
C ASN A 104 12.95 2.57 6.80
N THR A 105 12.66 3.28 5.72
CA THR A 105 13.52 4.36 5.19
C THR A 105 13.53 5.62 6.07
N GLY A 106 12.84 5.60 7.22
CA GLY A 106 12.80 6.71 8.19
C GLY A 106 11.77 7.79 7.89
N ASN A 107 11.00 7.66 6.83
CA ASN A 107 9.84 8.51 6.60
C ASN A 107 8.67 7.95 7.41
N SER A 108 8.36 8.59 8.54
CA SER A 108 7.10 8.31 9.22
C SER A 108 5.96 8.75 8.31
N VAL A 109 4.98 7.89 8.12
CA VAL A 109 3.73 8.29 7.48
C VAL A 109 2.90 9.00 8.53
N GLU A 110 2.95 10.32 8.52
CA GLU A 110 2.06 11.10 9.35
C GLU A 110 0.62 10.97 8.85
N PRO A 111 -0.36 10.87 9.76
CA PRO A 111 -1.76 10.93 9.38
C PRO A 111 -2.01 12.20 8.56
N ARG A 112 -2.58 12.05 7.37
CA ARG A 112 -2.88 13.19 6.52
C ARG A 112 -4.18 13.84 6.94
N GLU A 113 -4.15 15.14 7.11
CA GLU A 113 -5.36 15.92 7.35
C GLU A 113 -5.77 16.69 6.09
N MET A 114 -7.07 16.82 5.90
CA MET A 114 -7.64 17.64 4.84
C MET A 114 -8.70 18.56 5.43
N LYS A 115 -8.69 19.81 5.00
CA LYS A 115 -9.72 20.79 5.36
C LYS A 115 -10.61 21.08 4.17
N VAL A 116 -11.89 20.98 4.38
CA VAL A 116 -12.91 21.24 3.36
C VAL A 116 -14.12 21.92 3.98
N SER A 117 -14.72 22.89 3.28
CA SER A 117 -16.00 23.45 3.71
C SER A 117 -17.16 22.76 3.02
N THR A 118 -18.30 22.68 3.69
CA THR A 118 -19.53 22.12 3.12
C THR A 118 -19.98 22.89 1.89
N ALA A 119 -19.75 24.22 1.85
CA ALA A 119 -20.01 25.05 0.67
C ALA A 119 -19.14 24.62 -0.53
N LYS A 120 -17.86 24.28 -0.33
CA LYS A 120 -17.00 23.75 -1.42
C LYS A 120 -17.48 22.38 -1.91
N VAL A 121 -17.86 21.48 -1.00
CA VAL A 121 -18.44 20.19 -1.36
C VAL A 121 -19.66 20.37 -2.25
N ASN A 122 -20.62 21.18 -1.81
CA ASN A 122 -21.85 21.47 -2.56
C ASN A 122 -21.56 22.15 -3.90
N GLY A 123 -20.57 23.05 -3.94
CA GLY A 123 -20.13 23.70 -5.18
C GLY A 123 -19.59 22.73 -6.22
N VAL A 124 -18.84 21.71 -5.80
CA VAL A 124 -18.32 20.65 -6.71
C VAL A 124 -19.44 19.71 -7.15
N LEU A 125 -20.33 19.33 -6.23
CA LEU A 125 -21.45 18.44 -6.53
C LEU A 125 -22.53 19.11 -7.41
N GLY A 126 -22.63 20.42 -7.37
CA GLY A 126 -23.68 21.17 -8.06
C GLY A 126 -25.08 21.00 -7.44
N ILE A 127 -25.17 20.46 -6.24
CA ILE A 127 -26.41 20.28 -5.46
C ILE A 127 -26.14 20.64 -3.99
N GLU A 128 -27.22 20.97 -3.26
CA GLU A 128 -27.13 21.20 -1.81
C GLU A 128 -27.36 19.89 -1.04
N VAL A 129 -26.31 19.44 -0.35
CA VAL A 129 -26.37 18.32 0.60
C VAL A 129 -26.27 18.90 2.01
N PRO A 130 -27.17 18.56 2.94
CA PRO A 130 -27.10 19.02 4.32
C PRO A 130 -25.77 18.63 4.99
N THR A 131 -25.24 19.51 5.84
CA THR A 131 -23.96 19.29 6.54
C THR A 131 -23.96 17.96 7.34
N GLU A 132 -25.06 17.63 7.99
CA GLU A 132 -25.22 16.40 8.76
C GLU A 132 -25.08 15.15 7.88
N GLU A 133 -25.59 15.23 6.65
CA GLU A 133 -25.47 14.12 5.68
C GLU A 133 -24.04 13.97 5.16
N ILE A 134 -23.36 15.08 4.89
CA ILE A 134 -21.93 15.07 4.54
C ILE A 134 -21.12 14.43 5.67
N ILE A 135 -21.34 14.86 6.92
CA ILE A 135 -20.67 14.29 8.09
C ILE A 135 -20.96 12.80 8.22
N ARG A 136 -22.20 12.39 8.07
CA ARG A 136 -22.60 10.96 8.15
C ARG A 136 -21.87 10.11 7.11
N ILE A 137 -21.80 10.57 5.86
CA ILE A 137 -21.11 9.88 4.77
C ILE A 137 -19.62 9.77 5.07
N LEU A 138 -18.97 10.88 5.43
CA LEU A 138 -17.54 10.91 5.73
C LEU A 138 -17.19 10.05 6.94
N THR A 139 -18.04 10.03 7.97
CA THR A 139 -17.87 9.15 9.14
C THR A 139 -17.93 7.67 8.73
N ASN A 140 -18.90 7.29 7.90
CA ASN A 140 -19.02 5.92 7.41
C ASN A 140 -17.85 5.48 6.51
N LEU A 141 -17.15 6.44 5.91
CA LEU A 141 -15.93 6.22 5.14
C LEU A 141 -14.64 6.33 5.97
N ASN A 142 -14.76 6.43 7.29
CA ASN A 142 -13.66 6.50 8.27
C ASN A 142 -12.79 7.77 8.18
N PHE A 143 -13.32 8.90 7.68
CA PHE A 143 -12.60 10.16 7.64
C PHE A 143 -12.59 10.95 8.95
N ALA A 144 -13.31 10.49 9.97
CA ALA A 144 -13.40 11.10 11.30
C ALA A 144 -13.54 12.65 11.25
N PRO A 145 -14.61 13.20 10.65
CA PRO A 145 -14.78 14.64 10.47
C PRO A 145 -14.90 15.37 11.79
N VAL A 146 -14.11 16.44 11.96
CA VAL A 146 -14.24 17.40 13.06
C VAL A 146 -14.80 18.69 12.50
N VAL A 147 -15.91 19.14 13.09
CA VAL A 147 -16.64 20.34 12.63
C VAL A 147 -16.10 21.59 13.32
N ASN A 148 -15.70 22.59 12.55
CA ASN A 148 -15.25 23.90 13.00
C ASN A 148 -16.03 24.99 12.24
N GLY A 149 -17.25 25.29 12.66
CA GLY A 149 -18.15 26.17 11.91
C GLY A 149 -18.51 25.55 10.56
N ASP A 150 -18.20 26.25 9.46
CA ASP A 150 -18.43 25.76 8.09
C ASP A 150 -17.29 24.90 7.53
N GLU A 151 -16.20 24.74 8.30
CA GLU A 151 -15.05 23.93 7.91
C GLU A 151 -15.09 22.56 8.58
N LEU A 152 -14.82 21.54 7.80
CA LEU A 152 -14.58 20.17 8.26
C LEU A 152 -13.09 19.86 8.18
N THR A 153 -12.51 19.41 9.29
CA THR A 153 -11.18 18.81 9.31
C THR A 153 -11.32 17.31 9.26
N LEU A 154 -10.78 16.68 8.23
CA LEU A 154 -10.87 15.26 7.94
C LEU A 154 -9.54 14.57 8.22
N GLN A 155 -9.58 13.41 8.86
CA GLN A 155 -8.44 12.50 8.94
C GLN A 155 -8.48 11.56 7.75
N ILE A 156 -7.47 11.61 6.89
CA ILE A 156 -7.42 10.77 5.69
C ILE A 156 -6.95 9.36 6.09
N PRO A 157 -7.78 8.32 5.91
CA PRO A 157 -7.35 6.96 6.20
C PRO A 157 -6.12 6.57 5.36
N ALA A 158 -5.17 5.85 5.96
CA ALA A 158 -3.90 5.50 5.31
C ALA A 158 -4.08 4.69 4.02
N TYR A 159 -5.14 3.89 3.94
CA TYR A 159 -5.47 3.12 2.73
C TYR A 159 -6.03 3.95 1.56
N ARG A 160 -6.35 5.24 1.80
CA ARG A 160 -6.85 6.17 0.77
C ARG A 160 -5.69 6.96 0.17
N GLU A 161 -4.78 6.26 -0.48
CA GLU A 161 -3.65 6.85 -1.21
C GLU A 161 -4.08 7.74 -2.39
N ASP A 162 -5.31 7.59 -2.85
CA ASP A 162 -5.95 8.33 -3.92
C ASP A 162 -6.39 9.75 -3.52
N MET A 163 -6.53 10.00 -2.22
CA MET A 163 -6.96 11.31 -1.71
C MET A 163 -5.80 12.31 -1.71
N GLU A 164 -5.73 13.16 -2.71
CA GLU A 164 -4.69 14.18 -2.86
C GLU A 164 -5.23 15.62 -2.63
N SER A 165 -6.50 15.82 -2.94
CA SER A 165 -7.13 17.13 -2.87
C SER A 165 -8.61 17.03 -2.49
N TYR A 166 -9.24 18.19 -2.18
CA TYR A 166 -10.63 18.20 -1.70
C TYR A 166 -11.69 17.68 -2.69
N PRO A 167 -11.49 17.68 -4.02
CA PRO A 167 -12.45 17.06 -4.93
C PRO A 167 -12.47 15.52 -4.88
N ASP A 168 -11.40 14.89 -4.36
CA ASP A 168 -11.27 13.42 -4.26
C ASP A 168 -12.16 12.82 -3.18
#